data_ea6c25e0d470a0bf2222cba952ad61d0
#
_entry.id   ea6c25e0d470a0bf2222cba952ad61d0
#
_cell.length_a   1.000
_cell.length_b   1.000
_cell.length_c   1.000
_cell.angle_alpha   90.00
_cell.angle_beta   90.00
_cell.angle_gamma   90.00
#
_symmetry.space_group_name_H-M   'P 1'
#
loop_
_entity.id
_entity.type
_entity.pdbx_description
1 polymer ?
#
loop_
_entity_poly.entity_id
_entity_poly.type
_entity_poly.pdbx_seq_one_letter_code
_entity_poly.pdbx_strand_id
1 'polypeptide(L)'
;ELGGLHKFMNWPGPILTDSGGFQVMSLSKIRQIDEEGVDFRAHTDGSRHRLTPADSIDIQRQLGSDITMVLDECTPYPVAEEEAASSMRRSMRWAQLCRERFEERPGHALFGIVQGSVFPDLRQESAASLREIGFDGYAIGGLAVGEGQEQMLAVLDGLEGALPGDRPRYL
;
A
#
# COMPACT_ATOMS: atom_id res chain seq x y z
N GLU A 1 25.26 0.49 3.59
CA GLU A 1 26.39 0.03 4.43
C GLU A 1 26.10 -1.31 5.11
N LEU A 2 24.85 -1.56 5.57
CA LEU A 2 24.46 -2.78 6.29
C LEU A 2 24.11 -3.96 5.39
N GLY A 3 23.99 -3.75 4.07
CA GLY A 3 23.76 -4.80 3.08
C GLY A 3 22.33 -5.32 3.00
N GLY A 4 21.36 -4.49 3.36
CA GLY A 4 19.94 -4.81 3.34
C GLY A 4 19.44 -5.55 4.58
N LEU A 5 18.11 -5.75 4.64
CA LEU A 5 17.44 -6.33 5.82
C LEU A 5 17.88 -7.77 6.10
N HIS A 6 18.09 -8.59 5.09
CA HIS A 6 18.52 -9.98 5.25
C HIS A 6 19.82 -10.09 6.05
N LYS A 7 20.81 -9.27 5.71
CA LYS A 7 22.09 -9.27 6.45
C LYS A 7 21.93 -8.64 7.82
N PHE A 8 21.20 -7.53 7.92
CA PHE A 8 21.00 -6.85 9.20
C PHE A 8 20.27 -7.72 10.21
N MET A 9 19.23 -8.45 9.77
CA MET A 9 18.44 -9.34 10.63
C MET A 9 19.02 -10.75 10.75
N ASN A 10 20.04 -11.09 9.96
CA ASN A 10 20.53 -12.48 9.80
C ASN A 10 19.39 -13.45 9.43
N TRP A 11 18.54 -13.04 8.48
CA TRP A 11 17.36 -13.79 8.06
C TRP A 11 17.50 -14.25 6.60
N PRO A 12 17.51 -15.58 6.32
CA PRO A 12 17.69 -16.10 4.97
C PRO A 12 16.37 -16.28 4.19
N GLY A 13 15.24 -16.13 4.86
CA GLY A 13 13.92 -16.30 4.25
C GLY A 13 13.42 -15.02 3.55
N PRO A 14 12.29 -15.09 2.82
CA PRO A 14 11.74 -13.92 2.16
C PRO A 14 11.28 -12.85 3.16
N ILE A 15 11.40 -11.59 2.75
CA ILE A 15 11.01 -10.40 3.52
C ILE A 15 10.01 -9.59 2.69
N LEU A 16 8.86 -9.32 3.29
CA LEU A 16 7.91 -8.34 2.80
C LEU A 16 8.14 -7.02 3.53
N THR A 17 8.14 -5.91 2.82
CA THR A 17 8.17 -4.56 3.41
C THR A 17 6.92 -3.79 3.05
N ASP A 18 6.41 -3.01 4.01
CA ASP A 18 5.35 -2.04 3.73
C ASP A 18 5.89 -0.82 2.97
N SER A 19 4.98 -0.12 2.31
CA SER A 19 5.28 1.08 1.54
C SER A 19 5.70 2.29 2.37
N GLY A 20 5.39 2.30 3.68
CA GLY A 20 5.54 3.44 4.57
C GLY A 20 4.32 4.37 4.60
N GLY A 21 3.34 4.19 3.73
CA GLY A 21 2.14 5.04 3.64
C GLY A 21 1.35 5.09 4.94
N PHE A 22 1.01 3.95 5.51
CA PHE A 22 0.26 3.88 6.78
C PHE A 22 1.04 4.53 7.94
N GLN A 23 2.33 4.30 8.06
CA GLN A 23 3.16 4.86 9.11
C GLN A 23 3.24 6.38 9.03
N VAL A 24 3.42 6.93 7.84
CA VAL A 24 3.38 8.39 7.63
C VAL A 24 2.00 8.93 8.00
N MET A 25 0.92 8.22 7.66
CA MET A 25 -0.44 8.67 7.93
C MET A 25 -0.83 8.56 9.40
N SER A 26 -0.38 7.54 10.10
CA SER A 26 -0.71 7.30 11.51
C SER A 26 0.19 8.10 12.49
N LEU A 27 1.46 8.30 12.17
CA LEU A 27 2.45 8.89 13.07
C LEU A 27 2.67 10.39 12.87
N SER A 28 2.33 10.95 11.71
CA SER A 28 2.54 12.36 11.42
C SER A 28 1.27 13.18 11.68
N LYS A 29 1.36 14.08 12.67
CA LYS A 29 0.28 15.06 12.95
C LYS A 29 0.21 16.18 11.91
N ILE A 30 1.27 16.40 11.15
CA ILE A 30 1.37 17.42 10.10
C ILE A 30 1.78 16.72 8.82
N ARG A 31 0.78 16.46 7.98
CA ARG A 31 0.98 15.89 6.65
C ARG A 31 0.19 16.68 5.62
N GLN A 32 0.71 16.74 4.43
CA GLN A 32 -0.01 17.20 3.24
C GLN A 32 0.08 16.09 2.19
N ILE A 33 -1.05 15.74 1.62
CA ILE A 33 -1.17 14.71 0.59
C ILE A 33 -1.61 15.39 -0.69
N ASP A 34 -0.91 15.14 -1.77
CA ASP A 34 -1.24 15.59 -3.12
C ASP A 34 -1.17 14.43 -4.13
N GLU A 35 -1.27 14.72 -5.41
CA GLU A 35 -1.22 13.70 -6.46
C GLU A 35 0.18 13.06 -6.62
N GLU A 36 1.24 13.75 -6.18
CA GLU A 36 2.62 13.29 -6.35
C GLU A 36 3.14 12.49 -5.15
N GLY A 37 2.53 12.66 -3.95
CA GLY A 37 3.00 11.97 -2.76
C GLY A 37 2.55 12.61 -1.45
N VAL A 38 3.33 12.38 -0.39
CA VAL A 38 3.04 12.80 0.98
C VAL A 38 4.19 13.61 1.54
N ASP A 39 3.91 14.85 1.96
CA ASP A 39 4.82 15.63 2.79
C ASP A 39 4.54 15.39 4.27
N PHE A 40 5.56 15.11 5.05
CA PHE A 40 5.40 14.86 6.48
C PHE A 40 6.62 15.34 7.29
N ARG A 41 6.46 15.38 8.60
CA ARG A 41 7.57 15.63 9.53
C ARG A 41 7.92 14.37 10.29
N ALA A 42 9.21 14.05 10.34
CA ALA A 42 9.69 12.96 11.16
C ALA A 42 9.36 13.23 12.64
N HIS A 43 8.85 12.20 13.32
CA HIS A 43 8.49 12.32 14.74
C HIS A 43 9.73 12.37 15.66
N THR A 44 10.90 11.97 15.16
CA THR A 44 12.14 11.89 15.92
C THR A 44 12.83 13.23 16.08
N ASP A 45 12.90 14.02 15.00
CA ASP A 45 13.68 15.28 14.95
C ASP A 45 12.92 16.47 14.32
N GLY A 46 11.67 16.22 13.83
CA GLY A 46 10.82 17.22 13.18
C GLY A 46 11.27 17.62 11.78
N SER A 47 12.25 16.94 11.19
CA SER A 47 12.71 17.19 9.82
C SER A 47 11.57 16.96 8.82
N ARG A 48 11.57 17.75 7.73
CA ARG A 48 10.58 17.61 6.65
C ARG A 48 11.07 16.57 5.64
N HIS A 49 10.14 15.70 5.27
CA HIS A 49 10.35 14.67 4.25
C HIS A 49 9.20 14.67 3.26
N ARG A 50 9.49 14.27 2.03
CA ARG A 50 8.52 13.92 1.02
C ARG A 50 8.71 12.45 0.67
N LEU A 51 7.60 11.72 0.57
CA LEU A 51 7.56 10.33 0.11
C LEU A 51 6.67 10.27 -1.12
N THR A 52 7.27 9.95 -2.26
CA THR A 52 6.56 9.70 -3.52
C THR A 52 6.42 8.20 -3.78
N PRO A 53 5.55 7.76 -4.71
CA PRO A 53 5.52 6.36 -5.16
C PRO A 53 6.90 5.83 -5.58
N ALA A 54 7.67 6.62 -6.31
CA ALA A 54 9.01 6.25 -6.75
C ALA A 54 9.98 6.09 -5.56
N ASP A 55 9.95 7.02 -4.60
CA ASP A 55 10.81 6.94 -3.39
C ASP A 55 10.49 5.69 -2.58
N SER A 56 9.19 5.36 -2.40
CA SER A 56 8.78 4.16 -1.67
C SER A 56 9.33 2.88 -2.31
N ILE A 57 9.25 2.74 -3.63
CA ILE A 57 9.81 1.60 -4.36
C ILE A 57 11.34 1.55 -4.21
N ASP A 58 12.02 2.69 -4.36
CA ASP A 58 13.48 2.77 -4.24
C ASP A 58 13.98 2.44 -2.84
N ILE A 59 13.28 2.90 -1.80
CA ILE A 59 13.60 2.59 -0.41
C ILE A 59 13.45 1.08 -0.16
N GLN A 60 12.34 0.46 -0.55
CA GLN A 60 12.12 -0.96 -0.37
C GLN A 60 13.15 -1.80 -1.14
N ARG A 61 13.54 -1.35 -2.35
CA ARG A 61 14.65 -1.97 -3.12
C ARG A 61 15.98 -1.88 -2.37
N GLN A 62 16.31 -0.73 -1.77
CA GLN A 62 17.54 -0.54 -0.99
C GLN A 62 17.54 -1.37 0.30
N LEU A 63 16.37 -1.59 0.90
CA LEU A 63 16.18 -2.49 2.03
C LEU A 63 16.39 -3.97 1.65
N GLY A 64 16.29 -4.31 0.36
CA GLY A 64 16.42 -5.68 -0.12
C GLY A 64 15.14 -6.49 0.06
N SER A 65 13.97 -5.84 -0.07
CA SER A 65 12.66 -6.49 0.01
C SER A 65 12.48 -7.51 -1.11
N ASP A 66 11.99 -8.70 -0.78
CA ASP A 66 11.57 -9.71 -1.77
C ASP A 66 10.14 -9.43 -2.24
N ILE A 67 9.27 -8.97 -1.34
CA ILE A 67 7.90 -8.56 -1.65
C ILE A 67 7.76 -7.08 -1.30
N THR A 68 7.56 -6.26 -2.31
CA THR A 68 7.43 -4.80 -2.23
C THR A 68 5.96 -4.41 -2.32
N MET A 69 5.50 -3.49 -1.47
CA MET A 69 4.15 -2.94 -1.51
C MET A 69 4.12 -1.61 -2.27
N VAL A 70 3.05 -1.37 -3.04
CA VAL A 70 2.81 -0.04 -3.62
C VAL A 70 2.54 1.00 -2.53
N LEU A 71 2.88 2.26 -2.78
CA LEU A 71 2.45 3.36 -1.90
C LEU A 71 0.94 3.57 -2.06
N ASP A 72 0.24 3.66 -0.95
CA ASP A 72 -1.20 3.85 -0.89
C ASP A 72 -1.59 4.87 0.18
N GLU A 73 -2.79 5.38 0.10
CA GLU A 73 -3.40 6.24 1.10
C GLU A 73 -4.48 5.45 1.85
N CYS A 74 -4.25 5.22 3.14
CA CYS A 74 -5.23 4.61 4.02
C CYS A 74 -6.07 5.71 4.69
N THR A 75 -7.39 5.71 4.47
CA THR A 75 -8.30 6.64 5.14
C THR A 75 -8.59 6.19 6.58
N PRO A 76 -8.87 7.14 7.51
CA PRO A 76 -9.39 6.77 8.82
C PRO A 76 -10.80 6.17 8.70
N TYR A 77 -11.26 5.52 9.77
CA TYR A 77 -12.63 5.08 9.88
C TYR A 77 -13.29 5.77 11.11
N PRO A 78 -14.54 6.26 11.00
CA PRO A 78 -15.36 6.34 9.78
C PRO A 78 -14.90 7.45 8.84
N VAL A 79 -15.24 7.31 7.56
CA VAL A 79 -14.92 8.27 6.50
C VAL A 79 -16.13 8.43 5.57
N ALA A 80 -16.33 9.61 5.01
CA ALA A 80 -17.34 9.84 3.98
C ALA A 80 -16.98 9.11 2.67
N GLU A 81 -17.98 8.60 1.96
CA GLU A 81 -17.76 7.82 0.73
C GLU A 81 -17.01 8.62 -0.35
N GLU A 82 -17.32 9.91 -0.49
CA GLU A 82 -16.64 10.81 -1.43
C GLU A 82 -15.15 10.96 -1.12
N GLU A 83 -14.79 11.05 0.16
CA GLU A 83 -13.40 11.12 0.61
C GLU A 83 -12.70 9.77 0.39
N ALA A 84 -13.35 8.66 0.74
CA ALA A 84 -12.84 7.32 0.48
C ALA A 84 -12.60 7.09 -1.03
N ALA A 85 -13.52 7.53 -1.90
CA ALA A 85 -13.40 7.43 -3.34
C ALA A 85 -12.21 8.24 -3.88
N SER A 86 -12.06 9.49 -3.41
CA SER A 86 -10.94 10.35 -3.82
C SER A 86 -9.58 9.76 -3.42
N SER A 87 -9.46 9.29 -2.18
CA SER A 87 -8.27 8.63 -1.65
C SER A 87 -7.96 7.32 -2.39
N MET A 88 -8.95 6.48 -2.60
CA MET A 88 -8.80 5.21 -3.33
C MET A 88 -8.29 5.48 -4.76
N ARG A 89 -8.90 6.40 -5.49
CA ARG A 89 -8.48 6.71 -6.87
C ARG A 89 -7.08 7.30 -6.94
N ARG A 90 -6.65 8.09 -5.93
CA ARG A 90 -5.25 8.52 -5.79
C ARG A 90 -4.33 7.33 -5.58
N SER A 91 -4.70 6.41 -4.70
CA SER A 91 -3.94 5.17 -4.48
C SER A 91 -3.79 4.35 -5.76
N MET A 92 -4.80 4.29 -6.63
CA MET A 92 -4.70 3.60 -7.92
C MET A 92 -3.72 4.30 -8.88
N ARG A 93 -3.71 5.65 -8.92
CA ARG A 93 -2.69 6.38 -9.70
C ARG A 93 -1.28 6.17 -9.16
N TRP A 94 -1.10 6.15 -7.84
CA TRP A 94 0.18 5.84 -7.20
C TRP A 94 0.61 4.39 -7.45
N ALA A 95 -0.33 3.45 -7.46
CA ALA A 95 -0.04 2.06 -7.79
C ALA A 95 0.52 1.91 -9.22
N GLN A 96 -0.02 2.65 -10.18
CA GLN A 96 0.51 2.73 -11.54
C GLN A 96 1.95 3.27 -11.55
N LEU A 97 2.22 4.39 -10.85
CA LEU A 97 3.56 4.97 -10.75
C LEU A 97 4.56 4.02 -10.06
N CYS A 98 4.11 3.30 -9.03
CA CYS A 98 4.91 2.26 -8.38
C CYS A 98 5.25 1.13 -9.36
N ARG A 99 4.27 0.67 -10.15
CA ARG A 99 4.47 -0.38 -11.16
C ARG A 99 5.50 0.05 -12.22
N GLU A 100 5.41 1.29 -12.69
CA GLU A 100 6.35 1.85 -13.66
C GLU A 100 7.77 1.99 -13.10
N ARG A 101 7.90 2.27 -11.79
CA ARG A 101 9.19 2.39 -11.11
C ARG A 101 9.81 1.05 -10.74
N PHE A 102 9.00 0.01 -10.54
CA PHE A 102 9.47 -1.29 -10.09
C PHE A 102 10.27 -2.01 -11.19
N GLU A 103 11.50 -2.38 -10.86
CA GLU A 103 12.35 -3.18 -11.74
C GLU A 103 12.08 -4.68 -11.49
N GLU A 104 11.59 -5.39 -12.49
CA GLU A 104 11.37 -6.83 -12.39
C GLU A 104 12.70 -7.57 -12.22
N ARG A 105 12.76 -8.42 -11.22
CA ARG A 105 13.93 -9.24 -10.90
C ARG A 105 13.48 -10.63 -10.43
N PRO A 106 14.21 -11.71 -10.80
CA PRO A 106 13.88 -13.04 -10.28
C PRO A 106 13.85 -13.06 -8.76
N GLY A 107 12.81 -13.68 -8.19
CA GLY A 107 12.63 -13.78 -6.74
C GLY A 107 12.08 -12.53 -6.05
N HIS A 108 11.70 -11.50 -6.81
CA HIS A 108 11.09 -10.29 -6.26
C HIS A 108 9.69 -10.09 -6.83
N ALA A 109 8.79 -9.58 -6.01
CA ALA A 109 7.39 -9.36 -6.36
C ALA A 109 6.92 -7.96 -5.95
N LEU A 110 5.98 -7.41 -6.72
CA LEU A 110 5.27 -6.17 -6.39
C LEU A 110 3.80 -6.49 -6.12
N PHE A 111 3.30 -6.05 -4.96
CA PHE A 111 1.90 -6.22 -4.57
C PHE A 111 1.14 -4.90 -4.68
N GLY A 112 -0.01 -4.96 -5.36
CA GLY A 112 -1.00 -3.89 -5.36
C GLY A 112 -1.85 -3.94 -4.10
N ILE A 113 -2.36 -2.77 -3.64
CA ILE A 113 -3.16 -2.68 -2.41
C ILE A 113 -4.57 -2.18 -2.76
N VAL A 114 -5.58 -3.02 -2.50
CA VAL A 114 -6.99 -2.67 -2.67
C VAL A 114 -7.39 -1.69 -1.57
N GLN A 115 -7.93 -0.54 -1.95
CA GLN A 115 -8.47 0.49 -1.06
C GLN A 115 -9.97 0.71 -1.32
N GLY A 116 -10.64 1.58 -0.56
CA GLY A 116 -12.07 1.88 -0.72
C GLY A 116 -12.87 1.80 0.59
N SER A 117 -12.19 1.84 1.75
CA SER A 117 -12.82 1.76 3.08
C SER A 117 -13.79 0.56 3.16
N VAL A 118 -15.00 0.77 3.67
CA VAL A 118 -16.05 -0.26 3.79
C VAL A 118 -17.06 -0.23 2.65
N PHE A 119 -16.81 0.51 1.57
CA PHE A 119 -17.73 0.70 0.45
C PHE A 119 -17.50 -0.36 -0.63
N PRO A 120 -18.44 -1.29 -0.86
CA PRO A 120 -18.25 -2.40 -1.79
C PRO A 120 -17.93 -1.96 -3.22
N ASP A 121 -18.61 -0.94 -3.73
CA ASP A 121 -18.41 -0.46 -5.10
C ASP A 121 -17.01 0.11 -5.30
N LEU A 122 -16.50 0.87 -4.31
CA LEU A 122 -15.13 1.39 -4.33
C LEU A 122 -14.09 0.28 -4.25
N ARG A 123 -14.36 -0.77 -3.47
CA ARG A 123 -13.49 -1.96 -3.39
C ARG A 123 -13.41 -2.69 -4.72
N GLN A 124 -14.54 -2.83 -5.42
CA GLN A 124 -14.61 -3.44 -6.75
C GLN A 124 -13.88 -2.58 -7.79
N GLU A 125 -14.09 -1.25 -7.77
CA GLU A 125 -13.38 -0.30 -8.65
C GLU A 125 -11.86 -0.41 -8.44
N SER A 126 -11.41 -0.42 -7.18
CA SER A 126 -10.00 -0.56 -6.82
C SER A 126 -9.42 -1.89 -7.32
N ALA A 127 -10.10 -3.00 -7.05
CA ALA A 127 -9.67 -4.33 -7.49
C ALA A 127 -9.57 -4.43 -9.03
N ALA A 128 -10.53 -3.85 -9.75
CA ALA A 128 -10.52 -3.81 -11.23
C ALA A 128 -9.31 -3.02 -11.74
N SER A 129 -9.07 -1.81 -11.20
CA SER A 129 -7.93 -0.97 -11.58
C SER A 129 -6.59 -1.67 -11.34
N LEU A 130 -6.42 -2.32 -10.19
CA LEU A 130 -5.18 -3.06 -9.89
C LEU A 130 -4.98 -4.26 -10.81
N ARG A 131 -6.05 -4.94 -11.22
CA ARG A 131 -5.97 -6.04 -12.20
C ARG A 131 -5.52 -5.55 -13.58
N GLU A 132 -5.98 -4.37 -14.00
CA GLU A 132 -5.57 -3.75 -15.27
C GLU A 132 -4.09 -3.37 -15.26
N ILE A 133 -3.59 -2.83 -14.14
CA ILE A 133 -2.17 -2.50 -13.98
C ILE A 133 -1.32 -3.79 -13.95
N GLY A 134 -1.78 -4.82 -13.27
CA GLY A 134 -1.10 -6.11 -13.17
C GLY A 134 -0.01 -6.16 -12.09
N PHE A 135 -0.23 -7.03 -11.08
CA PHE A 135 0.66 -7.24 -9.95
C PHE A 135 0.93 -8.73 -9.71
N ASP A 136 2.04 -9.03 -9.02
CA ASP A 136 2.41 -10.40 -8.64
C ASP A 136 1.56 -10.94 -7.50
N GLY A 137 0.98 -10.04 -6.70
CA GLY A 137 0.06 -10.33 -5.62
C GLY A 137 -0.77 -9.11 -5.23
N TYR A 138 -1.74 -9.32 -4.34
CA TYR A 138 -2.69 -8.27 -3.95
C TYR A 138 -2.86 -8.24 -2.45
N ALA A 139 -2.67 -7.07 -1.86
CA ALA A 139 -3.00 -6.79 -0.47
C ALA A 139 -4.40 -6.17 -0.36
N ILE A 140 -5.05 -6.35 0.77
CA ILE A 140 -6.32 -5.71 1.09
C ILE A 140 -6.05 -4.72 2.22
N GLY A 141 -5.91 -3.45 1.85
CA GLY A 141 -5.62 -2.36 2.77
C GLY A 141 -6.87 -1.68 3.31
N GLY A 142 -6.67 -0.72 4.22
CA GLY A 142 -7.74 0.09 4.79
C GLY A 142 -8.76 -0.69 5.61
N LEU A 143 -8.35 -1.80 6.22
CA LEU A 143 -9.12 -2.59 7.18
C LEU A 143 -8.38 -2.63 8.53
N ALA A 144 -9.08 -3.05 9.59
CA ALA A 144 -8.62 -3.03 10.98
C ALA A 144 -8.23 -1.62 11.46
N VAL A 145 -8.91 -0.60 10.95
CA VAL A 145 -8.71 0.83 11.30
C VAL A 145 -9.85 1.41 12.15
N GLY A 146 -10.74 0.53 12.67
CA GLY A 146 -11.83 0.89 13.58
C GLY A 146 -13.22 0.43 13.16
N GLU A 147 -13.39 -0.21 12.00
CA GLU A 147 -14.69 -0.64 11.43
C GLU A 147 -15.36 -1.82 12.17
N GLY A 148 -14.60 -2.53 12.99
CA GLY A 148 -15.08 -3.74 13.65
C GLY A 148 -15.03 -4.99 12.76
N GLN A 149 -15.00 -6.15 13.41
CA GLN A 149 -14.75 -7.44 12.73
C GLN A 149 -15.84 -7.82 11.72
N GLU A 150 -17.10 -7.59 12.06
CA GLU A 150 -18.21 -7.95 11.17
C GLU A 150 -18.13 -7.23 9.82
N GLN A 151 -17.85 -5.93 9.87
CA GLN A 151 -17.73 -5.10 8.66
C GLN A 151 -16.48 -5.44 7.86
N MET A 152 -15.36 -5.73 8.56
CA MET A 152 -14.14 -6.23 7.91
C MET A 152 -14.40 -7.52 7.14
N LEU A 153 -15.08 -8.51 7.75
CA LEU A 153 -15.42 -9.77 7.09
C LEU A 153 -16.36 -9.56 5.90
N ALA A 154 -17.36 -8.68 6.02
CA ALA A 154 -18.25 -8.35 4.90
C ALA A 154 -17.49 -7.74 3.70
N VAL A 155 -16.47 -6.92 3.95
CA VAL A 155 -15.60 -6.40 2.87
C VAL A 155 -14.80 -7.52 2.21
N LEU A 156 -14.26 -8.45 3.00
CA LEU A 156 -13.49 -9.58 2.47
C LEU A 156 -14.38 -10.50 1.61
N ASP A 157 -15.58 -10.82 2.09
CA ASP A 157 -16.57 -11.61 1.35
C ASP A 157 -16.97 -10.91 0.03
N GLY A 158 -17.15 -9.57 0.08
CA GLY A 158 -17.46 -8.76 -1.10
C GLY A 158 -16.34 -8.71 -2.15
N LEU A 159 -15.11 -9.05 -1.78
CA LEU A 159 -13.97 -9.13 -2.70
C LEU A 159 -13.73 -10.55 -3.24
N GLU A 160 -14.52 -11.53 -2.83
CA GLU A 160 -14.42 -12.89 -3.37
C GLU A 160 -14.64 -12.87 -4.90
N GLY A 161 -13.68 -13.44 -5.63
CA GLY A 161 -13.71 -13.44 -7.10
C GLY A 161 -13.32 -12.12 -7.78
N ALA A 162 -13.16 -11.01 -7.04
CA ALA A 162 -12.75 -9.73 -7.61
C ALA A 162 -11.26 -9.68 -8.01
N LEU A 163 -10.43 -10.50 -7.38
CA LEU A 163 -9.00 -10.59 -7.62
C LEU A 163 -8.62 -11.93 -8.27
N PRO A 164 -7.51 -12.00 -9.04
CA PRO A 164 -7.08 -13.25 -9.69
C PRO A 164 -6.86 -14.37 -8.69
N GLY A 165 -7.46 -15.55 -8.93
CA GLY A 165 -7.39 -16.69 -8.01
C GLY A 165 -6.03 -17.38 -7.92
N ASP A 166 -5.15 -17.12 -8.89
CA ASP A 166 -3.79 -17.67 -9.02
C ASP A 166 -2.71 -16.75 -8.45
N ARG A 167 -3.10 -15.63 -7.85
CA ARG A 167 -2.17 -14.67 -7.25
C ARG A 167 -2.28 -14.68 -5.72
N PRO A 168 -1.15 -14.59 -4.99
CA PRO A 168 -1.16 -14.52 -3.54
C PRO A 168 -1.89 -13.29 -3.02
N ARG A 169 -2.47 -13.43 -1.82
CA ARG A 169 -3.14 -12.34 -1.09
C ARG A 169 -2.48 -12.11 0.25
N TYR A 170 -2.53 -10.85 0.67
CA TYR A 170 -2.02 -10.37 1.95
C TYR A 170 -3.07 -9.50 2.64
N LEU A 171 -3.22 -9.63 3.95
CA LEU A 171 -4.13 -8.83 4.80
C LEU A 171 -3.36 -8.28 6.01
#